data_dbea14a3ce3bfbc0d5b9ef9427afec5c
#
_entry.id   dbea14a3ce3bfbc0d5b9ef9427afec5c
#
_cell.length_a   1.000
_cell.length_b   1.000
_cell.length_c   1.000
_cell.angle_alpha   90.00
_cell.angle_beta   90.00
_cell.angle_gamma   90.00
#
_symmetry.space_group_name_H-M   'P 1'
#
loop_
_entity.id
_entity.type
_entity.pdbx_description
1 polymer ?
#
loop_
_entity_poly.entity_id
_entity_poly.type
_entity_poly.pdbx_seq_one_letter_code
_entity_poly.pdbx_strand_id
1 'polypeptide(L)'
;MAWRVDSEIDGRSTRAEFEVMLWSDLVRTSMRSGILATYGQMLRTAYIYIASGTLWRLMQLRKGPVIAALYPVVMLVAQAAVALALAYAAGAVLRLWHPGLFWLGMAVIPWVLMGFRRYDNRLFAHYLMHDYAYSAAARGAHPRDLEARLDEFAMRVLAALRSDVDEVLLVGHSSGAHLAISLLADIVRSGAVQSGGLTLSFLSLGHVVLTVSFLPNAHSLRRDLKHMSAQRQMT
;
A
#
# COMPACT_ATOMS: atom_id res chain seq x y z
N MET A 1 17.70 4.67 3.85
CA MET A 1 18.05 4.65 5.28
C MET A 1 18.64 3.28 5.53
N ALA A 2 19.89 3.22 6.01
CA ALA A 2 20.60 1.97 6.22
C ALA A 2 21.14 1.91 7.65
N TRP A 3 21.22 0.72 8.24
CA TRP A 3 21.82 0.46 9.54
C TRP A 3 22.41 -0.97 9.57
N ARG A 4 23.32 -1.22 10.51
CA ARG A 4 23.99 -2.51 10.72
C ARG A 4 23.58 -3.09 12.07
N VAL A 5 23.38 -4.40 12.10
CA VAL A 5 23.07 -5.18 13.30
C VAL A 5 24.10 -6.29 13.41
N ASP A 6 24.81 -6.33 14.53
CA ASP A 6 25.67 -7.45 14.92
C ASP A 6 24.90 -8.25 15.99
N SER A 7 24.77 -9.55 15.81
CA SER A 7 24.07 -10.44 16.73
C SER A 7 24.90 -11.70 16.99
N GLU A 8 24.76 -12.26 18.18
CA GLU A 8 25.33 -13.55 18.54
C GLU A 8 24.20 -14.49 19.00
N ILE A 9 24.04 -15.61 18.30
CA ILE A 9 23.01 -16.62 18.58
C ILE A 9 23.70 -17.97 18.65
N ASP A 10 23.55 -18.68 19.76
CA ASP A 10 24.15 -19.99 19.99
C ASP A 10 25.68 -20.03 19.74
N GLY A 11 26.39 -18.97 20.12
CA GLY A 11 27.82 -18.81 19.94
C GLY A 11 28.27 -18.54 18.49
N ARG A 12 27.33 -18.27 17.59
CA ARG A 12 27.61 -17.84 16.22
C ARG A 12 27.36 -16.35 16.08
N SER A 13 28.39 -15.63 15.65
CA SER A 13 28.27 -14.20 15.34
C SER A 13 27.75 -14.01 13.92
N THR A 14 26.71 -13.17 13.78
CA THR A 14 26.13 -12.81 12.49
C THR A 14 26.06 -11.30 12.38
N ARG A 15 26.45 -10.78 11.22
CA ARG A 15 26.34 -9.36 10.87
C ARG A 15 25.34 -9.19 9.76
N ALA A 16 24.35 -8.33 9.96
CA ALA A 16 23.35 -8.01 8.96
C ALA A 16 23.31 -6.50 8.66
N GLU A 17 23.28 -6.15 7.41
CA GLU A 17 23.05 -4.78 6.95
C GLU A 17 21.61 -4.64 6.47
N PHE A 18 20.88 -3.67 7.02
CA PHE A 18 19.49 -3.40 6.66
C PHE A 18 19.43 -2.11 5.86
N GLU A 19 18.75 -2.15 4.72
CA GLU A 19 18.45 -0.94 3.94
C GLU A 19 16.96 -0.85 3.65
N VAL A 20 16.33 0.29 4.00
CA VAL A 20 14.94 0.57 3.64
C VAL A 20 14.88 1.31 2.32
N MET A 21 14.26 0.69 1.33
CA MET A 21 14.00 1.25 0.00
C MET A 21 12.71 2.07 0.04
N LEU A 22 12.86 3.40 0.16
CA LEU A 22 11.74 4.32 0.32
C LEU A 22 11.10 4.66 -1.04
N TRP A 23 9.80 4.45 -1.15
CA TRP A 23 8.97 4.87 -2.28
C TRP A 23 7.74 5.67 -1.84
N SER A 24 7.53 5.81 -0.52
CA SER A 24 6.39 6.51 0.06
C SER A 24 6.31 7.99 -0.31
N ASP A 25 7.42 8.60 -0.74
CA ASP A 25 7.47 9.96 -1.27
C ASP A 25 6.63 10.12 -2.55
N LEU A 26 6.57 9.09 -3.40
CA LEU A 26 5.73 9.08 -4.60
C LEU A 26 4.24 9.15 -4.25
N VAL A 27 3.83 8.46 -3.17
CA VAL A 27 2.46 8.49 -2.67
C VAL A 27 2.19 9.76 -1.85
N ARG A 28 3.21 10.32 -1.21
CA ARG A 28 3.11 11.44 -0.26
C ARG A 28 2.54 12.72 -0.86
N THR A 29 2.77 12.96 -2.14
CA THR A 29 2.17 14.09 -2.86
C THR A 29 0.64 14.01 -2.84
N SER A 30 0.08 12.81 -2.99
CA SER A 30 -1.35 12.54 -2.85
C SER A 30 -1.85 12.73 -1.40
N MET A 31 -1.02 12.41 -0.39
CA MET A 31 -1.39 12.48 1.04
C MET A 31 -1.53 13.91 1.57
N ARG A 32 -0.97 14.92 0.88
CA ARG A 32 -1.15 16.34 1.24
C ARG A 32 -2.52 16.89 0.86
N SER A 33 -3.35 16.11 0.17
CA SER A 33 -4.71 16.48 -0.20
C SER A 33 -5.60 16.67 1.03
N GLY A 34 -6.58 17.56 0.92
CA GLY A 34 -7.57 17.83 1.98
C GLY A 34 -8.53 16.67 2.20
N ILE A 35 -9.32 16.73 3.27
CA ILE A 35 -10.33 15.71 3.60
C ILE A 35 -11.27 15.43 2.43
N LEU A 36 -11.79 16.46 1.78
CA LEU A 36 -12.67 16.32 0.62
C LEU A 36 -12.00 15.58 -0.55
N ALA A 37 -10.71 15.84 -0.76
CA ALA A 37 -9.95 15.13 -1.78
C ALA A 37 -9.78 13.64 -1.45
N THR A 38 -9.59 13.28 -0.18
CA THR A 38 -9.53 11.88 0.27
C THR A 38 -10.86 11.16 -0.01
N TYR A 39 -11.99 11.78 0.31
CA TYR A 39 -13.30 11.19 -0.03
C TYR A 39 -13.54 11.12 -1.53
N GLY A 40 -13.10 12.11 -2.32
CA GLY A 40 -13.12 12.05 -3.78
C GLY A 40 -12.25 10.91 -4.33
N GLN A 41 -11.07 10.70 -3.77
CA GLN A 41 -10.21 9.56 -4.11
C GLN A 41 -10.86 8.22 -3.74
N MET A 42 -11.50 8.11 -2.57
CA MET A 42 -12.27 6.93 -2.16
C MET A 42 -13.36 6.59 -3.19
N LEU A 43 -14.17 7.57 -3.58
CA LEU A 43 -15.24 7.36 -4.57
C LEU A 43 -14.68 6.94 -5.94
N ARG A 44 -13.61 7.60 -6.41
CA ARG A 44 -12.95 7.26 -7.66
C ARG A 44 -12.35 5.86 -7.63
N THR A 45 -11.68 5.50 -6.52
CA THR A 45 -11.09 4.16 -6.34
C THR A 45 -12.18 3.10 -6.31
N ALA A 46 -13.23 3.29 -5.51
CA ALA A 46 -14.38 2.39 -5.47
C ALA A 46 -15.01 2.19 -6.86
N TYR A 47 -15.20 3.28 -7.60
CA TYR A 47 -15.70 3.22 -8.97
C TYR A 47 -14.81 2.37 -9.88
N ILE A 48 -13.48 2.56 -9.84
CA ILE A 48 -12.53 1.78 -10.65
C ILE A 48 -12.61 0.29 -10.31
N TYR A 49 -12.64 -0.07 -9.01
CA TYR A 49 -12.69 -1.47 -8.58
C TYR A 49 -14.03 -2.15 -8.93
N ILE A 50 -15.14 -1.42 -8.85
CA ILE A 50 -16.46 -1.93 -9.21
C ILE A 50 -16.59 -2.05 -10.73
N ALA A 51 -16.31 -0.99 -11.48
CA ALA A 51 -16.48 -0.93 -12.93
C ALA A 51 -15.55 -1.89 -13.69
N SER A 52 -14.35 -2.17 -13.15
CA SER A 52 -13.42 -3.15 -13.73
C SER A 52 -13.73 -4.60 -13.34
N GLY A 53 -14.69 -4.85 -12.47
CA GLY A 53 -14.97 -6.18 -11.93
C GLY A 53 -13.91 -6.67 -10.93
N THR A 54 -12.90 -5.85 -10.59
CA THR A 54 -11.84 -6.19 -9.66
C THR A 54 -12.38 -6.52 -8.28
N LEU A 55 -13.35 -5.73 -7.79
CA LEU A 55 -13.99 -5.96 -6.50
C LEU A 55 -14.62 -7.36 -6.41
N TRP A 56 -15.34 -7.79 -7.45
CA TRP A 56 -15.97 -9.12 -7.47
C TRP A 56 -14.96 -10.26 -7.43
N ARG A 57 -13.83 -10.11 -8.12
CA ARG A 57 -12.73 -11.09 -8.05
C ARG A 57 -12.10 -11.14 -6.66
N LEU A 58 -11.92 -9.99 -6.01
CA LEU A 58 -11.43 -9.92 -4.63
C LEU A 58 -12.39 -10.58 -3.65
N MET A 59 -13.70 -10.38 -3.81
CA MET A 59 -14.73 -10.99 -2.95
C MET A 59 -14.75 -12.52 -3.00
N GLN A 60 -14.18 -13.14 -4.03
CA GLN A 60 -14.05 -14.60 -4.16
C GLN A 60 -12.83 -15.15 -3.40
N LEU A 61 -11.97 -14.30 -2.86
CA LEU A 61 -10.80 -14.69 -2.10
C LEU A 61 -11.16 -15.05 -0.65
N ARG A 62 -10.15 -15.53 0.10
CA ARG A 62 -10.27 -15.72 1.54
C ARG A 62 -10.58 -14.40 2.24
N LYS A 63 -11.25 -14.46 3.39
CA LYS A 63 -11.74 -13.29 4.15
C LYS A 63 -10.65 -12.25 4.48
N GLY A 64 -9.42 -12.69 4.79
CA GLY A 64 -8.33 -11.78 5.16
C GLY A 64 -8.02 -10.70 4.11
N PRO A 65 -7.67 -11.07 2.86
CA PRO A 65 -7.47 -10.11 1.78
C PRO A 65 -8.68 -9.20 1.51
N VAL A 66 -9.90 -9.73 1.63
CA VAL A 66 -11.14 -8.96 1.44
C VAL A 66 -11.29 -7.88 2.51
N ILE A 67 -11.10 -8.25 3.79
CA ILE A 67 -11.16 -7.32 4.91
C ILE A 67 -10.10 -6.22 4.74
N ALA A 68 -8.88 -6.60 4.41
CA ALA A 68 -7.80 -5.64 4.19
C ALA A 68 -8.13 -4.65 3.05
N ALA A 69 -8.69 -5.14 1.93
CA ALA A 69 -9.05 -4.32 0.78
C ALA A 69 -10.21 -3.34 1.09
N LEU A 70 -11.19 -3.75 1.88
CA LEU A 70 -12.36 -2.94 2.21
C LEU A 70 -12.13 -2.01 3.41
N TYR A 71 -11.15 -2.30 4.27
CA TYR A 71 -10.91 -1.58 5.52
C TYR A 71 -10.89 -0.06 5.37
N PRO A 72 -10.08 0.57 4.49
CA PRO A 72 -10.00 2.03 4.40
C PRO A 72 -11.33 2.64 3.95
N VAL A 73 -12.06 1.99 3.06
CA VAL A 73 -13.36 2.45 2.57
C VAL A 73 -14.40 2.40 3.69
N VAL A 74 -14.50 1.25 4.39
CA VAL A 74 -15.45 1.06 5.50
C VAL A 74 -15.16 2.06 6.62
N MET A 75 -13.87 2.27 6.97
CA MET A 75 -13.48 3.22 8.01
C MET A 75 -13.82 4.66 7.64
N LEU A 76 -13.56 5.09 6.40
CA LEU A 76 -13.91 6.44 5.96
C LEU A 76 -15.43 6.66 5.92
N VAL A 77 -16.19 5.67 5.48
CA VAL A 77 -17.66 5.71 5.52
C VAL A 77 -18.17 5.78 6.96
N ALA A 78 -17.61 4.98 7.87
CA ALA A 78 -17.95 5.03 9.28
C ALA A 78 -17.64 6.41 9.92
N GLN A 79 -16.49 7.00 9.60
CA GLN A 79 -16.11 8.35 10.05
C GLN A 79 -17.12 9.41 9.54
N ALA A 80 -17.53 9.32 8.27
CA ALA A 80 -18.55 10.20 7.72
C ALA A 80 -19.91 10.01 8.41
N ALA A 81 -20.32 8.76 8.67
CA ALA A 81 -21.57 8.46 9.37
C ALA A 81 -21.57 9.02 10.80
N VAL A 82 -20.46 8.88 11.54
CA VAL A 82 -20.30 9.48 12.88
C VAL A 82 -20.38 11.01 12.79
N ALA A 83 -19.70 11.63 11.83
CA ALA A 83 -19.75 13.08 11.66
C ALA A 83 -21.17 13.59 11.37
N LEU A 84 -21.92 12.88 10.50
CA LEU A 84 -23.31 13.20 10.19
C LEU A 84 -24.23 13.00 11.40
N ALA A 85 -24.06 11.92 12.16
CA ALA A 85 -24.85 11.66 13.37
C ALA A 85 -24.64 12.75 14.43
N LEU A 86 -23.41 13.19 14.64
CA LEU A 86 -23.09 14.27 15.58
C LEU A 86 -23.60 15.61 15.09
N ALA A 87 -23.52 15.88 13.78
CA ALA A 87 -24.10 17.08 13.17
C ALA A 87 -25.61 17.12 13.33
N TYR A 88 -26.29 16.00 13.10
CA TYR A 88 -27.73 15.87 13.31
C TYR A 88 -28.11 16.10 14.78
N ALA A 89 -27.39 15.48 15.72
CA ALA A 89 -27.63 15.64 17.16
C ALA A 89 -27.47 17.11 17.59
N ALA A 90 -26.38 17.76 17.14
CA ALA A 90 -26.15 19.19 17.42
C ALA A 90 -27.26 20.06 16.81
N GLY A 91 -27.64 19.80 15.57
CA GLY A 91 -28.76 20.49 14.92
C GLY A 91 -30.08 20.31 15.64
N ALA A 92 -30.38 19.08 16.13
CA ALA A 92 -31.58 18.79 16.88
C ALA A 92 -31.65 19.58 18.20
N VAL A 93 -30.52 19.73 18.91
CA VAL A 93 -30.44 20.58 20.11
C VAL A 93 -30.66 22.04 19.76
N LEU A 94 -29.99 22.56 18.73
CA LEU A 94 -30.12 23.95 18.31
C LEU A 94 -31.54 24.30 17.84
N ARG A 95 -32.24 23.36 17.23
CA ARG A 95 -33.62 23.50 16.80
C ARG A 95 -34.60 23.80 17.96
N LEU A 96 -34.25 23.45 19.22
CA LEU A 96 -35.07 23.75 20.38
C LEU A 96 -35.24 25.25 20.62
N TRP A 97 -34.26 26.07 20.18
CA TRP A 97 -34.37 27.54 20.27
C TRP A 97 -35.03 28.14 19.03
N HIS A 98 -34.69 27.68 17.82
CA HIS A 98 -35.30 28.14 16.60
C HIS A 98 -35.12 27.07 15.47
N PRO A 99 -36.17 26.73 14.71
CA PRO A 99 -36.12 25.71 13.66
C PRO A 99 -34.99 25.91 12.63
N GLY A 100 -34.69 27.14 12.25
CA GLY A 100 -33.63 27.48 11.29
C GLY A 100 -32.23 27.19 11.78
N LEU A 101 -31.99 27.08 13.11
CA LEU A 101 -30.69 26.81 13.70
C LEU A 101 -30.23 25.34 13.50
N PHE A 102 -31.16 24.45 13.11
CA PHE A 102 -30.83 23.05 12.80
C PHE A 102 -29.63 22.93 11.82
N TRP A 103 -29.60 23.77 10.83
CA TRP A 103 -28.55 23.72 9.79
C TRP A 103 -27.16 24.10 10.31
N LEU A 104 -27.05 24.82 11.42
CA LEU A 104 -25.75 25.10 12.05
C LEU A 104 -25.07 23.85 12.60
N GLY A 105 -25.83 22.80 12.87
CA GLY A 105 -25.27 21.49 13.23
C GLY A 105 -24.31 20.94 12.17
N MET A 106 -24.50 21.26 10.89
CA MET A 106 -23.61 20.85 9.81
C MET A 106 -22.17 21.38 9.98
N ALA A 107 -21.97 22.47 10.73
CA ALA A 107 -20.64 23.00 11.04
C ALA A 107 -19.79 22.04 11.89
N VAL A 108 -20.41 21.04 12.53
CA VAL A 108 -19.71 20.00 13.33
C VAL A 108 -18.95 19.02 12.41
N ILE A 109 -19.42 18.77 11.19
CA ILE A 109 -18.83 17.76 10.27
C ILE A 109 -17.34 17.98 10.04
N PRO A 110 -16.86 19.16 9.59
CA PRO A 110 -15.43 19.36 9.35
C PRO A 110 -14.58 19.15 10.60
N TRP A 111 -15.06 19.54 11.77
CA TRP A 111 -14.34 19.36 13.03
C TRP A 111 -14.16 17.90 13.40
N VAL A 112 -15.23 17.10 13.25
CA VAL A 112 -15.17 15.66 13.54
C VAL A 112 -14.24 14.96 12.55
N LEU A 113 -14.36 15.26 11.26
CA LEU A 113 -13.48 14.67 10.24
C LEU A 113 -12.01 15.09 10.39
N MET A 114 -11.74 16.35 10.78
CA MET A 114 -10.38 16.78 11.13
C MET A 114 -9.84 16.04 12.36
N GLY A 115 -10.70 15.78 13.35
CA GLY A 115 -10.35 14.94 14.50
C GLY A 115 -9.90 13.54 14.07
N PHE A 116 -10.69 12.84 13.27
CA PHE A 116 -10.31 11.53 12.74
C PHE A 116 -9.01 11.57 11.93
N ARG A 117 -8.83 12.57 11.09
CA ARG A 117 -7.59 12.73 10.32
C ARG A 117 -6.38 12.94 11.23
N ARG A 118 -6.52 13.67 12.35
CA ARG A 118 -5.44 13.88 13.33
C ARG A 118 -5.02 12.57 13.99
N TYR A 119 -5.95 11.63 14.17
CA TYR A 119 -5.71 10.32 14.76
C TYR A 119 -5.44 9.22 13.73
N ASP A 120 -5.20 9.57 12.46
CA ASP A 120 -4.99 8.58 11.40
C ASP A 120 -3.74 7.72 11.59
N ASN A 121 -2.76 8.18 12.37
CA ASN A 121 -1.61 7.39 12.81
C ASN A 121 -1.99 6.11 13.61
N ARG A 122 -3.22 6.03 14.11
CA ARG A 122 -3.77 4.84 14.80
C ARG A 122 -4.76 4.07 13.93
N LEU A 123 -5.49 4.77 13.09
CA LEU A 123 -6.56 4.20 12.26
C LEU A 123 -6.08 3.79 10.88
N PHE A 124 -5.04 4.43 10.35
CA PHE A 124 -4.46 4.20 9.02
C PHE A 124 -5.46 4.28 7.85
N ALA A 125 -6.66 4.82 8.06
CA ALA A 125 -7.71 4.83 7.03
C ALA A 125 -7.39 5.78 5.88
N HIS A 126 -6.92 7.00 6.18
CA HIS A 126 -6.50 7.96 5.16
C HIS A 126 -5.22 7.50 4.47
N TYR A 127 -4.24 7.01 5.24
CA TYR A 127 -2.99 6.49 4.70
C TYR A 127 -3.24 5.38 3.67
N LEU A 128 -3.99 4.34 4.06
CA LEU A 128 -4.28 3.20 3.19
C LEU A 128 -5.14 3.61 1.99
N MET A 129 -6.05 4.58 2.16
CA MET A 129 -6.85 5.08 1.03
C MET A 129 -5.99 5.77 -0.03
N HIS A 130 -4.97 6.51 0.38
CA HIS A 130 -4.02 7.14 -0.56
C HIS A 130 -3.17 6.12 -1.29
N ASP A 131 -2.70 5.07 -0.61
CA ASP A 131 -1.95 3.97 -1.21
C ASP A 131 -2.79 3.25 -2.27
N TYR A 132 -4.05 2.93 -1.94
CA TYR A 132 -4.97 2.30 -2.89
C TYR A 132 -5.33 3.23 -4.06
N ALA A 133 -5.52 4.53 -3.79
CA ALA A 133 -5.81 5.50 -4.82
C ALA A 133 -4.65 5.66 -5.81
N TYR A 134 -3.40 5.57 -5.35
CA TYR A 134 -2.22 5.61 -6.21
C TYR A 134 -2.23 4.45 -7.22
N SER A 135 -2.38 3.21 -6.72
CA SER A 135 -2.46 2.02 -7.57
C SER A 135 -3.69 2.02 -8.49
N ALA A 136 -4.85 2.47 -7.98
CA ALA A 136 -6.09 2.56 -8.75
C ALA A 136 -6.04 3.63 -9.84
N ALA A 137 -5.40 4.78 -9.60
CA ALA A 137 -5.29 5.87 -10.57
C ALA A 137 -4.61 5.41 -11.87
N ALA A 138 -3.58 4.58 -11.75
CA ALA A 138 -2.88 3.94 -12.86
C ALA A 138 -3.57 2.64 -13.35
N ARG A 139 -4.71 2.25 -12.74
CA ARG A 139 -5.41 0.99 -13.00
C ARG A 139 -4.49 -0.24 -12.89
N GLY A 140 -3.51 -0.19 -11.99
CA GLY A 140 -2.53 -1.26 -11.74
C GLY A 140 -1.30 -1.24 -12.65
N ALA A 141 -1.17 -0.30 -13.57
CA ALA A 141 0.10 -0.07 -14.28
C ALA A 141 1.11 0.60 -13.36
N HIS A 142 2.40 0.43 -13.67
CA HIS A 142 3.45 1.19 -13.00
C HIS A 142 3.59 2.58 -13.68
N PRO A 143 3.41 3.70 -12.96
CA PRO A 143 3.76 5.02 -13.46
C PRO A 143 5.28 5.13 -13.70
N ARG A 144 5.69 6.03 -14.60
CA ARG A 144 7.12 6.19 -14.96
C ARG A 144 8.03 6.55 -13.79
N ASP A 145 7.53 7.32 -12.84
CA ASP A 145 8.24 7.68 -11.63
C ASP A 145 8.46 6.47 -10.71
N LEU A 146 7.50 5.56 -10.66
CA LEU A 146 7.65 4.29 -9.95
C LEU A 146 8.61 3.34 -10.66
N GLU A 147 8.54 3.24 -11.99
CA GLU A 147 9.49 2.42 -12.78
C GLU A 147 10.93 2.91 -12.55
N ALA A 148 11.19 4.21 -12.66
CA ALA A 148 12.51 4.77 -12.38
C ALA A 148 12.98 4.46 -10.94
N ARG A 149 12.09 4.49 -9.96
CA ARG A 149 12.41 4.13 -8.58
C ARG A 149 12.72 2.64 -8.42
N LEU A 150 12.01 1.75 -9.13
CA LEU A 150 12.32 0.32 -9.14
C LEU A 150 13.68 0.03 -9.78
N ASP A 151 14.05 0.78 -10.83
CA ASP A 151 15.39 0.68 -11.43
C ASP A 151 16.49 1.09 -10.44
N GLU A 152 16.29 2.17 -9.66
CA GLU A 152 17.22 2.55 -8.58
C GLU A 152 17.34 1.44 -7.53
N PHE A 153 16.24 0.81 -7.14
CA PHE A 153 16.24 -0.30 -6.19
C PHE A 153 16.93 -1.54 -6.76
N ALA A 154 16.73 -1.84 -8.06
CA ALA A 154 17.43 -2.93 -8.74
C ALA A 154 18.93 -2.75 -8.69
N MET A 155 19.43 -1.53 -8.96
CA MET A 155 20.87 -1.24 -8.88
C MET A 155 21.42 -1.47 -7.47
N ARG A 156 20.67 -1.14 -6.41
CA ARG A 156 21.09 -1.38 -5.02
C ARG A 156 21.12 -2.86 -4.67
N VAL A 157 20.11 -3.64 -5.06
CA VAL A 157 20.11 -5.10 -4.85
C VAL A 157 21.25 -5.75 -5.62
N LEU A 158 21.50 -5.33 -6.88
CA LEU A 158 22.61 -5.83 -7.68
C LEU A 158 23.97 -5.48 -7.07
N ALA A 159 24.11 -4.30 -6.45
CA ALA A 159 25.33 -3.92 -5.73
C ALA A 159 25.53 -4.81 -4.48
N ALA A 160 24.47 -5.10 -3.74
CA ALA A 160 24.53 -6.01 -2.60
C ALA A 160 24.90 -7.44 -3.03
N LEU A 161 24.35 -7.94 -4.14
CA LEU A 161 24.68 -9.25 -4.70
C LEU A 161 26.13 -9.37 -5.20
N ARG A 162 26.83 -8.25 -5.39
CA ARG A 162 28.26 -8.21 -5.79
C ARG A 162 29.20 -7.94 -4.61
N SER A 163 28.66 -7.68 -3.43
CA SER A 163 29.43 -7.43 -2.22
C SER A 163 29.81 -8.75 -1.52
N ASP A 164 30.66 -8.63 -0.49
CA ASP A 164 31.09 -9.75 0.34
C ASP A 164 30.06 -10.05 1.43
N VAL A 165 28.94 -10.67 1.04
CA VAL A 165 27.85 -11.11 1.93
C VAL A 165 27.45 -12.55 1.60
N ASP A 166 26.92 -13.26 2.56
CA ASP A 166 26.53 -14.68 2.40
C ASP A 166 25.19 -14.81 1.66
N GLU A 167 24.25 -13.87 1.91
CA GLU A 167 22.95 -13.86 1.28
C GLU A 167 22.37 -12.43 1.19
N VAL A 168 21.43 -12.23 0.27
CA VAL A 168 20.60 -11.04 0.19
C VAL A 168 19.15 -11.41 0.38
N LEU A 169 18.50 -10.86 1.41
CA LEU A 169 17.07 -11.05 1.68
C LEU A 169 16.30 -9.78 1.28
N LEU A 170 15.44 -9.88 0.28
CA LEU A 170 14.48 -8.84 -0.05
C LEU A 170 13.18 -9.04 0.74
N VAL A 171 12.76 -8.04 1.49
CA VAL A 171 11.52 -8.09 2.28
C VAL A 171 10.51 -7.11 1.71
N GLY A 172 9.37 -7.61 1.25
CA GLY A 172 8.23 -6.82 0.79
C GLY A 172 7.09 -6.87 1.79
N HIS A 173 6.73 -5.72 2.38
CA HIS A 173 5.59 -5.62 3.30
C HIS A 173 4.43 -4.88 2.66
N SER A 174 3.20 -5.43 2.77
CA SER A 174 1.96 -4.83 2.25
C SER A 174 2.10 -4.48 0.75
N SER A 175 1.94 -3.21 0.35
CA SER A 175 2.14 -2.74 -1.02
C SER A 175 3.57 -2.94 -1.52
N GLY A 176 4.57 -2.91 -0.65
CA GLY A 176 5.95 -3.24 -1.00
C GLY A 176 6.13 -4.66 -1.54
N ALA A 177 5.22 -5.59 -1.23
CA ALA A 177 5.32 -6.96 -1.71
C ALA A 177 5.14 -7.07 -3.24
N HIS A 178 4.18 -6.35 -3.84
CA HIS A 178 4.00 -6.39 -5.30
C HIS A 178 5.12 -5.64 -6.04
N LEU A 179 5.68 -4.58 -5.44
CA LEU A 179 6.84 -3.88 -5.98
C LEU A 179 8.09 -4.77 -5.93
N ALA A 180 8.30 -5.47 -4.82
CA ALA A 180 9.40 -6.42 -4.68
C ALA A 180 9.32 -7.57 -5.70
N ILE A 181 8.12 -8.06 -6.04
CA ILE A 181 7.95 -9.08 -7.08
C ILE A 181 8.37 -8.54 -8.45
N SER A 182 7.97 -7.32 -8.81
CA SER A 182 8.40 -6.72 -10.08
C SER A 182 9.91 -6.49 -10.11
N LEU A 183 10.47 -5.97 -9.03
CA LEU A 183 11.92 -5.78 -8.86
C LEU A 183 12.69 -7.09 -9.02
N LEU A 184 12.27 -8.16 -8.33
CA LEU A 184 12.89 -9.48 -8.44
C LEU A 184 12.80 -10.05 -9.86
N ALA A 185 11.65 -9.91 -10.50
CA ALA A 185 11.45 -10.38 -11.86
C ALA A 185 12.40 -9.70 -12.84
N ASP A 186 12.70 -8.42 -12.66
CA ASP A 186 13.66 -7.68 -13.47
C ASP A 186 15.11 -8.14 -13.21
N ILE A 187 15.48 -8.34 -11.94
CA ILE A 187 16.80 -8.85 -11.56
C ILE A 187 17.03 -10.25 -12.13
N VAL A 188 16.04 -11.15 -12.02
CA VAL A 188 16.13 -12.51 -12.55
C VAL A 188 16.22 -12.49 -14.09
N ARG A 189 15.41 -11.67 -14.76
CA ARG A 189 15.46 -11.52 -16.23
C ARG A 189 16.81 -10.96 -16.72
N SER A 190 17.48 -10.13 -15.93
CA SER A 190 18.80 -9.62 -16.27
C SER A 190 19.91 -10.68 -16.26
N GLY A 191 19.62 -11.88 -15.74
CA GLY A 191 20.60 -12.95 -15.57
C GLY A 191 21.62 -12.70 -14.46
N ALA A 192 21.39 -11.71 -13.60
CA ALA A 192 22.31 -11.36 -12.51
C ALA A 192 22.33 -12.39 -11.37
N VAL A 193 21.26 -13.18 -11.24
CA VAL A 193 21.18 -14.29 -10.30
C VAL A 193 21.57 -15.58 -11.04
N GLN A 194 22.80 -16.05 -10.83
CA GLN A 194 23.32 -17.27 -11.47
C GLN A 194 23.15 -18.46 -10.52
N SER A 195 22.90 -19.65 -11.11
CA SER A 195 22.88 -20.90 -10.35
C SER A 195 24.27 -21.16 -9.72
N GLY A 196 24.34 -21.26 -8.41
CA GLY A 196 25.60 -21.47 -7.67
C GLY A 196 26.30 -20.16 -7.22
N GLY A 197 25.70 -19.00 -7.42
CA GLY A 197 26.14 -17.72 -6.88
C GLY A 197 25.54 -17.43 -5.50
N LEU A 198 25.58 -16.16 -5.10
CA LEU A 198 25.00 -15.65 -3.86
C LEU A 198 23.49 -15.91 -3.79
N THR A 199 22.99 -16.32 -2.64
CA THR A 199 21.55 -16.57 -2.45
C THR A 199 20.76 -15.27 -2.39
N LEU A 200 19.76 -15.14 -3.26
CA LEU A 200 18.76 -14.07 -3.23
C LEU A 200 17.43 -14.66 -2.76
N SER A 201 17.00 -14.28 -1.57
CA SER A 201 15.76 -14.74 -0.95
C SER A 201 14.68 -13.64 -0.94
N PHE A 202 13.40 -14.03 -0.97
CA PHE A 202 12.27 -13.10 -0.89
C PHE A 202 11.33 -13.46 0.24
N LEU A 203 11.06 -12.50 1.12
CA LEU A 203 10.07 -12.62 2.18
C LEU A 203 8.91 -11.64 1.93
N SER A 204 7.72 -12.19 1.74
CA SER A 204 6.49 -11.41 1.59
C SER A 204 5.68 -11.37 2.89
N LEU A 205 5.47 -10.18 3.43
CA LEU A 205 4.74 -9.97 4.68
C LEU A 205 3.43 -9.22 4.42
N GLY A 206 2.28 -9.87 4.73
CA GLY A 206 0.95 -9.24 4.64
C GLY A 206 0.64 -8.62 3.28
N HIS A 207 0.92 -9.33 2.19
CA HIS A 207 0.86 -8.81 0.84
C HIS A 207 -0.56 -8.44 0.38
N VAL A 208 -0.64 -7.37 -0.43
CA VAL A 208 -1.86 -6.94 -1.13
C VAL A 208 -1.75 -7.10 -2.65
N VAL A 209 -0.95 -8.06 -3.10
CA VAL A 209 -0.63 -8.29 -4.53
C VAL A 209 -1.89 -8.43 -5.38
N LEU A 210 -2.91 -9.14 -4.88
CA LEU A 210 -4.15 -9.40 -5.62
C LEU A 210 -5.00 -8.13 -5.80
N THR A 211 -4.93 -7.16 -4.88
CA THR A 211 -5.65 -5.91 -5.02
C THR A 211 -5.16 -5.09 -6.22
N VAL A 212 -3.87 -5.22 -6.55
CA VAL A 212 -3.26 -4.54 -7.70
C VAL A 212 -3.31 -5.41 -8.96
N SER A 213 -2.97 -6.70 -8.86
CA SER A 213 -2.87 -7.58 -10.04
C SER A 213 -4.20 -7.83 -10.75
N PHE A 214 -5.34 -7.68 -10.05
CA PHE A 214 -6.68 -7.79 -10.64
C PHE A 214 -7.13 -6.53 -11.36
N LEU A 215 -6.44 -5.41 -11.19
CA LEU A 215 -6.73 -4.19 -11.93
C LEU A 215 -6.44 -4.36 -13.44
N PRO A 216 -7.19 -3.69 -14.32
CA PRO A 216 -7.16 -3.98 -15.76
C PRO A 216 -5.79 -3.79 -16.40
N ASN A 217 -5.04 -2.76 -16.01
CA ASN A 217 -3.75 -2.42 -16.62
C ASN A 217 -2.53 -3.01 -15.89
N ALA A 218 -2.72 -3.89 -14.90
CA ALA A 218 -1.62 -4.55 -14.16
C ALA A 218 -0.89 -5.63 -15.01
N HIS A 219 -0.62 -5.32 -16.29
CA HIS A 219 0.00 -6.29 -17.21
C HIS A 219 1.42 -6.65 -16.82
N SER A 220 2.23 -5.65 -16.41
CA SER A 220 3.60 -5.86 -15.94
C SER A 220 3.61 -6.78 -14.72
N LEU A 221 2.87 -6.44 -13.66
CA LEU A 221 2.81 -7.26 -12.46
C LEU A 221 2.33 -8.69 -12.72
N ARG A 222 1.32 -8.89 -13.58
CA ARG A 222 0.87 -10.24 -13.95
C ARG A 222 1.92 -11.03 -14.72
N ARG A 223 2.66 -10.38 -15.63
CA ARG A 223 3.78 -10.98 -16.34
C ARG A 223 4.90 -11.37 -15.38
N ASP A 224 5.20 -10.51 -14.41
CA ASP A 224 6.23 -10.72 -13.40
C ASP A 224 5.86 -11.89 -12.48
N LEU A 225 4.62 -11.93 -11.98
CA LEU A 225 4.10 -13.06 -11.21
C LEU A 225 4.21 -14.39 -11.97
N LYS A 226 3.83 -14.40 -13.26
CA LYS A 226 3.96 -15.59 -14.10
C LYS A 226 5.43 -15.99 -14.28
N HIS A 227 6.32 -15.03 -14.50
CA HIS A 227 7.75 -15.28 -14.65
C HIS A 227 8.32 -15.89 -13.37
N MET A 228 8.04 -15.28 -12.23
CA MET A 228 8.52 -15.73 -10.92
C MET A 228 7.98 -17.10 -10.52
N SER A 229 6.71 -17.39 -10.82
CA SER A 229 6.12 -18.72 -10.54
C SER A 229 6.75 -19.86 -11.33
N ALA A 230 7.44 -19.57 -12.43
CA ALA A 230 8.16 -20.55 -13.24
C ALA A 230 9.61 -20.78 -12.77
N GLN A 231 10.14 -19.96 -11.88
CA GLN A 231 11.50 -20.07 -11.35
C GLN A 231 11.55 -21.15 -10.26
N ARG A 232 12.20 -22.29 -10.54
CA ARG A 232 12.36 -23.39 -9.58
C ARG A 232 13.48 -23.19 -8.56
N GLN A 233 14.25 -22.11 -8.68
CA GLN A 233 15.48 -21.86 -7.91
C GLN A 233 15.30 -20.87 -6.75
N MET A 234 14.09 -20.35 -6.55
CA MET A 234 13.79 -19.51 -5.40
C MET A 234 13.02 -20.33 -4.36
N THR A 235 13.60 -20.49 -3.22
CA THR A 235 13.00 -21.04 -2.00
C THR A 235 12.43 -19.92 -1.15
#